data_28476ec76f474d85d154433438a14c5f
#
_entry.id   28476ec76f474d85d154433438a14c5f
#
_cell.length_a   1.000
_cell.length_b   1.000
_cell.length_c   1.000
_cell.angle_alpha   90.00
_cell.angle_beta   90.00
_cell.angle_gamma   90.00
#
_symmetry.space_group_name_H-M   'P 1'
#
loop_
_entity.id
_entity.type
_entity.pdbx_description
1 polymer ?
#
loop_
_entity_poly.entity_id
_entity_poly.type
_entity_poly.pdbx_seq_one_letter_code
_entity_poly.pdbx_strand_id
1 'polypeptide(L)'
;TMKYEKILITGGCGYIGSVLTQKLMESKKVWSLSDWARITPLGAEKRASPGCYNWNKVTVYDNLMYRQTSLANYCYKDDFVFVKGDVRDEEKLLPYVQEADVIIPLAAIVGFPACDKDKDLATKVNYDHVKFILDNKKPEAKVIYPNTNSGYGIGEGDTECTEESPLNPISHYGKTKCAAEKEVLAAGGISFRLATVFGVSPRMRLDLLVNDFTYRAYSDGYLVLFEPHFSRNYIHIQDVALAFMKGILEYDTMGGEAYNVGLSTANLTKFELAETIKKYIPKLSITLDDFGSDPDKRDYIVSNKKLESLKWRPYYSIDRGIEELIK
;
A
#
# COMPACT_ATOMS: atom_id res chain seq x y z
N THR A 1 13.34 11.58 -25.86
CA THR A 1 12.77 12.81 -25.25
C THR A 1 12.28 12.43 -23.87
N MET A 2 12.88 12.97 -22.81
CA MET A 2 12.41 12.79 -21.44
C MET A 2 10.97 13.32 -21.35
N LYS A 3 10.03 12.45 -21.06
CA LYS A 3 8.64 12.82 -20.89
C LYS A 3 8.47 13.26 -19.42
N TYR A 4 8.13 14.52 -19.22
CA TYR A 4 7.79 15.03 -17.89
C TYR A 4 6.42 14.48 -17.51
N GLU A 5 6.34 13.70 -16.46
CA GLU A 5 5.08 13.10 -16.03
C GLU A 5 4.46 13.91 -14.87
N LYS A 6 3.16 14.17 -15.00
CA LYS A 6 2.34 14.73 -13.93
C LYS A 6 1.69 13.59 -13.17
N ILE A 7 1.96 13.49 -11.88
CA ILE A 7 1.45 12.43 -11.02
C ILE A 7 0.28 12.95 -10.20
N LEU A 8 -0.85 12.25 -10.24
CA LEU A 8 -1.99 12.48 -9.36
C LEU A 8 -2.09 11.34 -8.33
N ILE A 9 -2.17 11.70 -7.05
CA ILE A 9 -2.40 10.77 -5.95
C ILE A 9 -3.65 11.19 -5.22
N THR A 10 -4.71 10.41 -5.30
CA THR A 10 -5.88 10.60 -4.45
C THR A 10 -5.66 9.91 -3.10
N GLY A 11 -6.07 10.53 -2.00
CA GLY A 11 -5.77 10.02 -0.66
C GLY A 11 -4.28 10.11 -0.29
N GLY A 12 -3.53 11.01 -0.92
CA GLY A 12 -2.09 11.12 -0.77
C GLY A 12 -1.62 11.62 0.62
N CYS A 13 -2.52 12.15 1.44
CA CYS A 13 -2.22 12.52 2.84
C CYS A 13 -2.41 11.37 3.83
N GLY A 14 -2.81 10.18 3.36
CA GLY A 14 -3.01 8.99 4.18
C GLY A 14 -1.70 8.29 4.57
N TYR A 15 -1.83 7.10 5.18
CA TYR A 15 -0.72 6.31 5.70
C TYR A 15 0.30 5.93 4.62
N ILE A 16 -0.14 5.33 3.53
CA ILE A 16 0.71 4.98 2.38
C ILE A 16 1.04 6.23 1.56
N GLY A 17 0.02 7.05 1.28
CA GLY A 17 0.14 8.21 0.40
C GLY A 17 1.17 9.23 0.85
N SER A 18 1.29 9.48 2.15
CA SER A 18 2.28 10.43 2.68
C SER A 18 3.71 9.95 2.49
N VAL A 19 3.99 8.66 2.68
CA VAL A 19 5.32 8.09 2.46
C VAL A 19 5.66 8.03 0.97
N LEU A 20 4.70 7.63 0.13
CA LEU A 20 4.89 7.62 -1.33
C LEU A 20 5.14 9.03 -1.87
N THR A 21 4.34 10.01 -1.46
CA THR A 21 4.50 11.40 -1.86
C THR A 21 5.87 11.94 -1.45
N GLN A 22 6.32 11.68 -0.22
CA GLN A 22 7.67 12.07 0.23
C GLN A 22 8.73 11.48 -0.69
N LYS A 23 8.68 10.17 -0.95
CA LYS A 23 9.67 9.53 -1.84
C LYS A 23 9.67 10.13 -3.24
N LEU A 24 8.51 10.40 -3.81
CA LEU A 24 8.39 11.03 -5.12
C LEU A 24 9.00 12.45 -5.12
N MET A 25 8.76 13.24 -4.08
CA MET A 25 9.27 14.61 -3.96
C MET A 25 10.78 14.63 -3.70
N GLU A 26 11.32 13.66 -2.97
CA GLU A 26 12.73 13.57 -2.62
C GLU A 26 13.58 12.94 -3.72
N SER A 27 13.01 12.01 -4.49
CA SER A 27 13.70 11.27 -5.54
C SER A 27 14.20 12.13 -6.71
N LYS A 28 13.68 13.34 -6.86
CA LYS A 28 14.20 14.31 -7.84
C LYS A 28 15.64 14.72 -7.59
N LYS A 29 16.14 14.54 -6.37
CA LYS A 29 17.47 15.04 -5.97
C LYS A 29 18.50 13.96 -5.63
N VAL A 30 18.08 12.86 -5.03
CA VAL A 30 19.02 11.82 -4.56
C VAL A 30 18.31 10.48 -4.42
N TRP A 31 18.38 9.65 -5.44
CA TRP A 31 18.26 8.22 -5.22
C TRP A 31 19.62 7.70 -4.78
N SER A 32 19.66 6.96 -3.68
CA SER A 32 20.86 6.19 -3.40
C SER A 32 20.99 5.12 -4.50
N LEU A 33 22.22 4.82 -4.92
CA LEU A 33 22.50 3.71 -5.83
C LEU A 33 21.87 2.41 -5.33
N SER A 34 21.73 2.27 -4.00
CA SER A 34 21.09 1.11 -3.36
C SER A 34 19.57 1.06 -3.54
N ASP A 35 18.86 2.19 -3.50
CA ASP A 35 17.41 2.22 -3.75
C ASP A 35 17.11 1.94 -5.23
N TRP A 36 17.95 2.49 -6.09
CA TRP A 36 17.88 2.28 -7.53
C TRP A 36 18.09 0.81 -7.93
N ALA A 37 19.13 0.16 -7.41
CA ALA A 37 19.46 -1.23 -7.70
C ALA A 37 18.36 -2.23 -7.31
N ARG A 38 17.41 -1.83 -6.44
CA ARG A 38 16.30 -2.68 -5.98
C ARG A 38 15.09 -2.65 -6.88
N ILE A 39 14.90 -1.58 -7.62
CA ILE A 39 13.72 -1.38 -8.47
C ILE A 39 14.03 -1.49 -9.97
N THR A 40 15.31 -1.49 -10.35
CA THR A 40 15.73 -1.60 -11.75
C THR A 40 16.27 -2.99 -12.09
N PRO A 41 16.10 -3.45 -13.33
CA PRO A 41 16.71 -4.69 -13.82
C PRO A 41 18.24 -4.61 -13.77
N LEU A 42 18.90 -5.76 -13.46
CA LEU A 42 20.36 -5.87 -13.57
C LEU A 42 20.81 -5.49 -14.99
N GLY A 43 21.70 -4.52 -15.10
CA GLY A 43 22.19 -4.01 -16.38
C GLY A 43 21.54 -2.71 -16.84
N ALA A 44 20.44 -2.25 -16.21
CA ALA A 44 19.88 -0.92 -16.44
C ALA A 44 20.71 0.19 -15.76
N GLU A 45 21.58 -0.19 -14.82
CA GLU A 45 22.48 0.71 -14.08
C GLU A 45 23.33 1.60 -14.99
N LYS A 46 23.62 1.13 -16.21
CA LYS A 46 24.39 1.89 -17.22
C LYS A 46 23.53 2.84 -18.06
N ARG A 47 22.19 2.74 -18.01
CA ARG A 47 21.29 3.51 -18.87
C ARG A 47 20.48 4.59 -18.16
N ALA A 48 20.43 4.55 -16.86
CA ALA A 48 19.67 5.51 -16.06
C ALA A 48 20.53 6.01 -14.92
N SER A 49 21.10 7.21 -15.06
CA SER A 49 21.73 7.92 -13.96
C SER A 49 20.68 8.35 -12.95
N PRO A 50 21.01 8.36 -11.62
CA PRO A 50 20.18 9.05 -10.65
C PRO A 50 19.89 10.48 -11.15
N GLY A 51 18.64 10.87 -11.23
CA GLY A 51 18.21 12.16 -11.80
C GLY A 51 17.54 12.07 -13.19
N CYS A 52 17.40 10.88 -13.78
CA CYS A 52 16.70 10.71 -15.08
C CYS A 52 15.18 10.68 -14.98
N TYR A 53 14.59 10.77 -13.78
CA TYR A 53 13.13 10.82 -13.59
C TYR A 53 12.69 12.24 -13.36
N ASN A 54 11.96 12.74 -14.33
CA ASN A 54 11.43 14.09 -14.32
C ASN A 54 9.89 14.03 -14.33
N TRP A 55 9.30 13.73 -13.17
CA TRP A 55 7.94 14.21 -12.98
C TRP A 55 8.01 15.71 -12.66
N ASN A 56 7.22 16.45 -13.40
CA ASN A 56 7.12 17.90 -13.28
C ASN A 56 6.36 18.32 -12.04
N LYS A 57 5.39 17.50 -11.66
CA LYS A 57 4.37 17.90 -10.72
C LYS A 57 3.80 16.67 -10.00
N VAL A 58 3.72 16.74 -8.71
CA VAL A 58 2.97 15.79 -7.87
C VAL A 58 1.77 16.51 -7.31
N THR A 59 0.57 16.08 -7.70
CA THR A 59 -0.70 16.59 -7.19
C THR A 59 -1.30 15.58 -6.22
N VAL A 60 -1.56 16.02 -5.00
CA VAL A 60 -2.26 15.24 -3.98
C VAL A 60 -3.67 15.78 -3.82
N TYR A 61 -4.66 14.93 -4.05
CA TYR A 61 -6.08 15.23 -3.87
C TYR A 61 -6.60 14.46 -2.65
N ASP A 62 -6.99 15.16 -1.58
CA ASP A 62 -7.37 14.54 -0.31
C ASP A 62 -8.42 15.38 0.43
N ASN A 63 -9.37 14.74 1.08
CA ASN A 63 -10.41 15.45 1.82
C ASN A 63 -10.00 15.78 3.27
N LEU A 64 -8.86 15.28 3.74
CA LEU A 64 -8.33 15.43 5.10
C LEU A 64 -9.34 14.96 6.18
N MET A 65 -10.05 13.86 5.93
CA MET A 65 -11.09 13.39 6.84
C MET A 65 -10.59 13.06 8.26
N TYR A 66 -9.30 12.81 8.40
CA TYR A 66 -8.64 12.57 9.68
C TYR A 66 -7.89 13.80 10.23
N ARG A 67 -8.08 14.98 9.62
CA ARG A 67 -7.41 16.24 9.99
C ARG A 67 -5.89 16.16 9.99
N GLN A 68 -5.34 15.30 9.14
CA GLN A 68 -3.89 15.08 9.04
C GLN A 68 -3.19 16.24 8.33
N THR A 69 -1.94 16.51 8.74
CA THR A 69 -1.06 17.53 8.17
C THR A 69 0.22 16.93 7.60
N SER A 70 0.17 15.66 7.22
CA SER A 70 1.31 14.80 6.86
C SER A 70 2.20 15.33 5.74
N LEU A 71 1.70 16.21 4.88
CA LEU A 71 2.40 16.78 3.74
C LEU A 71 2.56 18.31 3.79
N ALA A 72 2.27 18.94 4.92
CA ALA A 72 2.35 20.39 5.07
C ALA A 72 3.74 20.96 4.73
N ASN A 73 4.80 20.19 5.00
CA ASN A 73 6.19 20.56 4.71
C ASN A 73 6.56 20.51 3.22
N TYR A 74 5.63 20.14 2.32
CA TYR A 74 5.84 20.21 0.87
C TYR A 74 5.07 21.34 0.20
N CYS A 75 4.11 21.98 0.89
CA CYS A 75 3.23 22.99 0.31
C CYS A 75 3.96 24.25 -0.22
N TYR A 76 5.21 24.49 0.20
CA TYR A 76 6.01 25.61 -0.31
C TYR A 76 6.77 25.29 -1.61
N LYS A 77 6.71 24.04 -2.09
CA LYS A 77 7.43 23.64 -3.31
C LYS A 77 6.57 23.84 -4.55
N ASP A 78 7.12 24.43 -5.59
CA ASP A 78 6.42 24.73 -6.85
C ASP A 78 5.96 23.47 -7.61
N ASP A 79 6.63 22.36 -7.39
CA ASP A 79 6.36 21.08 -8.03
C ASP A 79 5.42 20.17 -7.21
N PHE A 80 4.92 20.66 -6.09
CA PHE A 80 3.91 20.01 -5.27
C PHE A 80 2.60 20.82 -5.26
N VAL A 81 1.49 20.13 -5.49
CA VAL A 81 0.16 20.73 -5.44
C VAL A 81 -0.73 19.93 -4.50
N PHE A 82 -1.26 20.59 -3.49
CA PHE A 82 -2.30 20.03 -2.63
C PHE A 82 -3.67 20.58 -3.04
N VAL A 83 -4.62 19.67 -3.23
CA VAL A 83 -6.03 20.00 -3.51
C VAL A 83 -6.90 19.35 -2.44
N LYS A 84 -7.55 20.18 -1.63
CA LYS A 84 -8.58 19.69 -0.71
C LYS A 84 -9.85 19.38 -1.48
N GLY A 85 -10.23 18.10 -1.54
CA GLY A 85 -11.44 17.66 -2.23
C GLY A 85 -11.85 16.26 -1.86
N ASP A 86 -13.13 15.97 -2.03
CA ASP A 86 -13.68 14.62 -1.89
C ASP A 86 -13.67 13.93 -3.25
N VAL A 87 -13.24 12.67 -3.31
CA VAL A 87 -13.18 11.90 -4.56
C VAL A 87 -14.55 11.60 -5.16
N ARG A 88 -15.62 11.80 -4.41
CA ARG A 88 -17.01 11.68 -4.86
C ARG A 88 -17.49 12.95 -5.58
N ASP A 89 -16.75 14.04 -5.46
CA ASP A 89 -16.99 15.28 -6.22
C ASP A 89 -16.28 15.16 -7.58
N GLU A 90 -16.97 14.49 -8.49
CA GLU A 90 -16.45 14.15 -9.82
C GLU A 90 -16.14 15.41 -10.63
N GLU A 91 -16.98 16.44 -10.54
CA GLU A 91 -16.79 17.71 -11.26
C GLU A 91 -15.47 18.37 -10.86
N LYS A 92 -15.19 18.42 -9.55
CA LYS A 92 -13.95 19.00 -9.03
C LYS A 92 -12.73 18.13 -9.32
N LEU A 93 -12.88 16.80 -9.31
CA LEU A 93 -11.78 15.85 -9.55
C LEU A 93 -11.37 15.78 -11.03
N LEU A 94 -12.33 15.93 -11.95
CA LEU A 94 -12.17 15.72 -13.39
C LEU A 94 -10.95 16.41 -14.00
N PRO A 95 -10.68 17.72 -13.79
CA PRO A 95 -9.52 18.38 -14.39
C PRO A 95 -8.19 17.75 -14.03
N TYR A 96 -8.05 17.26 -12.79
CA TYR A 96 -6.82 16.64 -12.31
C TYR A 96 -6.62 15.25 -12.92
N VAL A 97 -7.70 14.50 -13.10
CA VAL A 97 -7.68 13.19 -13.78
C VAL A 97 -7.26 13.35 -15.24
N GLN A 98 -7.82 14.35 -15.93
CA GLN A 98 -7.52 14.62 -17.34
C GLN A 98 -6.12 15.20 -17.57
N GLU A 99 -5.54 15.87 -16.58
CA GLU A 99 -4.18 16.42 -16.67
C GLU A 99 -3.10 15.39 -16.40
N ALA A 100 -3.37 14.37 -15.59
CA ALA A 100 -2.38 13.42 -15.09
C ALA A 100 -1.86 12.46 -16.17
N ASP A 101 -0.57 12.13 -16.07
CA ASP A 101 0.09 11.09 -16.86
C ASP A 101 0.21 9.78 -16.06
N VAL A 102 0.26 9.89 -14.72
CA VAL A 102 0.23 8.76 -13.80
C VAL A 102 -0.80 9.04 -12.72
N ILE A 103 -1.66 8.08 -12.44
CA ILE A 103 -2.69 8.20 -11.41
C ILE A 103 -2.56 7.03 -10.42
N ILE A 104 -2.48 7.37 -9.14
CA ILE A 104 -2.38 6.41 -8.04
C ILE A 104 -3.57 6.64 -7.10
N PRO A 105 -4.66 5.88 -7.24
CA PRO A 105 -5.89 6.08 -6.47
C PRO A 105 -5.78 5.40 -5.10
N LEU A 106 -5.19 6.10 -4.11
CA LEU A 106 -5.06 5.61 -2.74
C LEU A 106 -6.25 5.95 -1.85
N ALA A 107 -7.12 6.91 -2.25
CA ALA A 107 -8.29 7.26 -1.46
C ALA A 107 -9.20 6.04 -1.28
N ALA A 108 -9.43 5.64 -0.04
CA ALA A 108 -10.26 4.51 0.29
C ALA A 108 -10.81 4.64 1.72
N ILE A 109 -12.01 4.11 1.94
CA ILE A 109 -12.49 3.74 3.26
C ILE A 109 -11.87 2.37 3.56
N VAL A 110 -11.03 2.30 4.58
CA VAL A 110 -10.21 1.12 4.87
C VAL A 110 -10.65 0.39 6.14
N GLY A 111 -10.53 -0.94 6.10
CA GLY A 111 -10.82 -1.82 7.22
C GLY A 111 -12.28 -2.26 7.31
N PHE A 112 -12.45 -3.44 7.88
CA PHE A 112 -13.74 -4.10 8.01
C PHE A 112 -14.78 -3.26 8.77
N PRO A 113 -14.48 -2.68 9.96
CA PRO A 113 -15.49 -1.96 10.72
C PRO A 113 -16.00 -0.69 10.03
N ALA A 114 -15.11 0.06 9.37
CA ALA A 114 -15.48 1.32 8.73
C ALA A 114 -16.32 1.09 7.45
N CYS A 115 -15.96 0.09 6.65
CA CYS A 115 -16.69 -0.25 5.43
C CYS A 115 -18.06 -0.88 5.71
N ASP A 116 -18.20 -1.66 6.76
CA ASP A 116 -19.49 -2.26 7.13
C ASP A 116 -20.46 -1.25 7.77
N LYS A 117 -19.93 -0.22 8.41
CA LYS A 117 -20.72 0.86 9.00
C LYS A 117 -21.46 1.68 7.94
N ASP A 118 -20.84 1.91 6.79
CA ASP A 118 -21.43 2.63 5.66
C ASP A 118 -20.95 2.02 4.34
N LYS A 119 -21.69 1.02 3.87
CA LYS A 119 -21.37 0.28 2.64
C LYS A 119 -21.51 1.12 1.39
N ASP A 120 -22.45 2.05 1.37
CA ASP A 120 -22.67 2.96 0.24
C ASP A 120 -21.47 3.90 0.08
N LEU A 121 -21.07 4.55 1.17
CA LEU A 121 -19.87 5.38 1.17
C LEU A 121 -18.62 4.59 0.77
N ALA A 122 -18.44 3.39 1.33
CA ALA A 122 -17.31 2.53 0.99
C ALA A 122 -17.29 2.16 -0.51
N THR A 123 -18.45 1.85 -1.10
CA THR A 123 -18.54 1.55 -2.54
C THR A 123 -18.20 2.77 -3.39
N LYS A 124 -18.76 3.95 -3.07
CA LYS A 124 -18.49 5.18 -3.79
C LYS A 124 -17.00 5.56 -3.78
N VAL A 125 -16.35 5.41 -2.63
CA VAL A 125 -14.93 5.76 -2.50
C VAL A 125 -14.01 4.67 -3.04
N ASN A 126 -14.29 3.39 -2.78
CA ASN A 126 -13.37 2.31 -3.12
C ASN A 126 -13.55 1.76 -4.55
N TYR A 127 -14.73 1.93 -5.15
CA TYR A 127 -15.02 1.44 -6.49
C TYR A 127 -15.40 2.55 -7.48
N ASP A 128 -16.47 3.31 -7.23
CA ASP A 128 -16.98 4.30 -8.20
C ASP A 128 -15.94 5.36 -8.54
N HIS A 129 -15.19 5.84 -7.56
CA HIS A 129 -14.08 6.76 -7.74
C HIS A 129 -12.99 6.19 -8.70
N VAL A 130 -12.64 4.91 -8.56
CA VAL A 130 -11.65 4.27 -9.44
C VAL A 130 -12.21 4.14 -10.86
N LYS A 131 -13.47 3.73 -10.97
CA LYS A 131 -14.16 3.64 -12.27
C LYS A 131 -14.23 4.99 -12.97
N PHE A 132 -14.57 6.07 -12.23
CA PHE A 132 -14.55 7.43 -12.73
C PHE A 132 -13.18 7.83 -13.29
N ILE A 133 -12.10 7.52 -12.57
CA ILE A 133 -10.73 7.77 -13.05
C ILE A 133 -10.47 7.05 -14.37
N LEU A 134 -10.81 5.77 -14.46
CA LEU A 134 -10.56 4.97 -15.66
C LEU A 134 -11.33 5.46 -16.87
N ASP A 135 -12.57 5.92 -16.67
CA ASP A 135 -13.43 6.42 -17.73
C ASP A 135 -13.04 7.82 -18.24
N ASN A 136 -12.32 8.61 -17.44
CA ASN A 136 -12.03 10.03 -17.73
C ASN A 136 -10.54 10.36 -17.88
N LYS A 137 -9.63 9.43 -17.59
CA LYS A 137 -8.19 9.64 -17.77
C LYS A 137 -7.80 9.78 -19.26
N LYS A 138 -6.63 10.36 -19.53
CA LYS A 138 -6.03 10.28 -20.86
C LYS A 138 -5.86 8.82 -21.28
N PRO A 139 -6.02 8.48 -22.55
CA PRO A 139 -5.80 7.12 -23.05
C PRO A 139 -4.45 6.52 -22.63
N GLU A 140 -3.38 7.32 -22.70
CA GLU A 140 -2.01 6.94 -22.35
C GLU A 140 -1.68 7.03 -20.88
N ALA A 141 -2.56 7.59 -20.03
CA ALA A 141 -2.30 7.74 -18.62
C ALA A 141 -2.21 6.38 -17.91
N LYS A 142 -1.16 6.23 -17.13
CA LYS A 142 -0.85 5.04 -16.35
C LYS A 142 -1.67 5.03 -15.06
N VAL A 143 -2.24 3.89 -14.70
CA VAL A 143 -2.95 3.70 -13.43
C VAL A 143 -2.29 2.60 -12.64
N ILE A 144 -1.91 2.89 -11.39
CA ILE A 144 -1.31 1.92 -10.46
C ILE A 144 -2.18 1.88 -9.21
N TYR A 145 -2.84 0.75 -9.01
CA TYR A 145 -3.90 0.57 -8.03
C TYR A 145 -3.42 -0.23 -6.81
N PRO A 146 -3.68 0.25 -5.59
CA PRO A 146 -3.44 -0.49 -4.37
C PRO A 146 -4.61 -1.41 -4.05
N ASN A 147 -4.51 -2.69 -4.35
CA ASN A 147 -5.41 -3.72 -3.82
C ASN A 147 -4.83 -4.29 -2.51
N THR A 148 -5.40 -5.31 -1.98
CA THR A 148 -5.05 -5.93 -0.71
C THR A 148 -5.05 -7.45 -0.80
N ASN A 149 -4.14 -8.11 -0.09
CA ASN A 149 -4.17 -9.56 0.11
C ASN A 149 -5.45 -10.04 0.81
N SER A 150 -6.22 -9.14 1.44
CA SER A 150 -7.55 -9.46 1.99
C SER A 150 -8.50 -10.05 0.95
N GLY A 151 -8.23 -9.83 -0.34
CA GLY A 151 -8.97 -10.42 -1.44
C GLY A 151 -8.92 -11.94 -1.48
N TYR A 152 -7.87 -12.56 -0.94
CA TYR A 152 -7.77 -14.02 -0.89
C TYR A 152 -8.73 -14.67 0.12
N GLY A 153 -9.16 -13.92 1.15
CA GLY A 153 -10.08 -14.40 2.17
C GLY A 153 -9.46 -15.44 3.10
N ILE A 154 -9.90 -16.68 2.98
CA ILE A 154 -9.33 -17.83 3.71
C ILE A 154 -8.61 -18.69 2.68
N GLY A 155 -7.32 -18.92 2.89
CA GLY A 155 -6.48 -19.77 2.06
C GLY A 155 -6.76 -21.26 2.27
N GLU A 156 -6.14 -22.08 1.46
CA GLU A 156 -6.26 -23.55 1.53
C GLU A 156 -5.07 -24.14 2.31
N GLY A 157 -5.15 -24.11 3.64
CA GLY A 157 -4.11 -24.65 4.52
C GLY A 157 -2.73 -23.99 4.26
N ASP A 158 -1.71 -24.83 4.04
CA ASP A 158 -0.33 -24.39 3.80
C ASP A 158 -0.05 -23.98 2.32
N THR A 159 -1.08 -23.96 1.47
CA THR A 159 -0.93 -23.57 0.07
C THR A 159 -0.75 -22.06 -0.04
N GLU A 160 0.36 -21.62 -0.66
CA GLU A 160 0.60 -20.20 -0.92
C GLU A 160 -0.41 -19.62 -1.92
N CYS A 161 -1.06 -18.52 -1.56
CA CYS A 161 -1.84 -17.73 -2.50
C CYS A 161 -0.90 -17.02 -3.47
N THR A 162 -1.15 -17.20 -4.76
CA THR A 162 -0.47 -16.51 -5.85
C THR A 162 -1.43 -15.54 -6.54
N GLU A 163 -0.93 -14.79 -7.49
CA GLU A 163 -1.77 -13.89 -8.29
C GLU A 163 -2.83 -14.63 -9.13
N GLU A 164 -2.60 -15.92 -9.40
CA GLU A 164 -3.51 -16.83 -10.10
C GLU A 164 -4.59 -17.44 -9.18
N SER A 165 -4.39 -17.34 -7.86
CA SER A 165 -5.34 -17.87 -6.89
C SER A 165 -6.66 -17.11 -6.94
N PRO A 166 -7.81 -17.79 -6.73
CA PRO A 166 -9.10 -17.14 -6.75
C PRO A 166 -9.22 -16.09 -5.64
N LEU A 167 -9.86 -14.97 -5.95
CA LEU A 167 -10.20 -13.95 -4.97
C LEU A 167 -11.57 -14.24 -4.37
N ASN A 168 -11.60 -14.51 -3.07
CA ASN A 168 -12.79 -14.79 -2.28
C ASN A 168 -12.92 -13.84 -1.09
N PRO A 169 -13.06 -12.52 -1.33
CA PRO A 169 -13.06 -11.53 -0.26
C PRO A 169 -14.26 -11.71 0.68
N ILE A 170 -13.99 -11.74 1.99
CA ILE A 170 -14.99 -11.94 3.03
C ILE A 170 -15.71 -10.61 3.32
N SER A 171 -14.94 -9.52 3.45
CA SER A 171 -15.45 -8.21 3.85
C SER A 171 -15.95 -7.38 2.66
N HIS A 172 -16.84 -6.41 2.91
CA HIS A 172 -17.26 -5.43 1.91
C HIS A 172 -16.05 -4.62 1.38
N TYR A 173 -15.08 -4.30 2.25
CA TYR A 173 -13.82 -3.70 1.85
C TYR A 173 -13.09 -4.53 0.78
N GLY A 174 -12.86 -5.80 1.05
CA GLY A 174 -12.21 -6.70 0.09
C GLY A 174 -13.00 -6.83 -1.23
N LYS A 175 -14.32 -6.90 -1.16
CA LYS A 175 -15.20 -7.00 -2.35
C LYS A 175 -15.10 -5.77 -3.24
N THR A 176 -15.17 -4.57 -2.68
CA THR A 176 -15.04 -3.32 -3.44
C THR A 176 -13.64 -3.15 -4.03
N LYS A 177 -12.60 -3.51 -3.29
CA LYS A 177 -11.21 -3.46 -3.76
C LYS A 177 -10.95 -4.43 -4.89
N CYS A 178 -11.44 -5.66 -4.80
CA CYS A 178 -11.31 -6.67 -5.87
C CYS A 178 -12.13 -6.30 -7.12
N ALA A 179 -13.30 -5.70 -6.96
CA ALA A 179 -14.10 -5.21 -8.09
C ALA A 179 -13.36 -4.10 -8.84
N ALA A 180 -12.79 -3.14 -8.14
CA ALA A 180 -11.98 -2.08 -8.74
C ALA A 180 -10.72 -2.62 -9.44
N GLU A 181 -10.06 -3.62 -8.88
CA GLU A 181 -8.91 -4.28 -9.52
C GLU A 181 -9.26 -4.81 -10.91
N LYS A 182 -10.41 -5.46 -11.08
CA LYS A 182 -10.84 -5.99 -12.38
C LYS A 182 -10.93 -4.89 -13.44
N GLU A 183 -11.50 -3.74 -13.08
CA GLU A 183 -11.59 -2.59 -13.98
C GLU A 183 -10.21 -2.03 -14.33
N VAL A 184 -9.33 -1.92 -13.34
CA VAL A 184 -7.95 -1.44 -13.52
C VAL A 184 -7.17 -2.34 -14.47
N LEU A 185 -7.20 -3.66 -14.25
CA LEU A 185 -6.49 -4.63 -15.09
C LEU A 185 -7.05 -4.65 -16.51
N ALA A 186 -8.38 -4.59 -16.67
CA ALA A 186 -9.03 -4.50 -17.98
C ALA A 186 -8.63 -3.24 -18.77
N ALA A 187 -8.32 -2.16 -18.06
CA ALA A 187 -7.82 -0.92 -18.65
C ALA A 187 -6.28 -0.89 -18.86
N GLY A 188 -5.59 -2.01 -18.65
CA GLY A 188 -4.14 -2.12 -18.79
C GLY A 188 -3.34 -1.55 -17.60
N GLY A 189 -3.98 -1.27 -16.47
CA GLY A 189 -3.34 -0.78 -15.27
C GLY A 189 -2.57 -1.85 -14.51
N ILE A 190 -1.81 -1.43 -13.50
CA ILE A 190 -1.13 -2.32 -12.56
C ILE A 190 -1.93 -2.40 -11.28
N SER A 191 -2.09 -3.59 -10.72
CA SER A 191 -2.63 -3.78 -9.38
C SER A 191 -1.57 -4.35 -8.43
N PHE A 192 -1.36 -3.69 -7.29
CA PHE A 192 -0.54 -4.22 -6.20
C PHE A 192 -1.44 -4.75 -5.09
N ARG A 193 -1.44 -6.07 -4.90
CA ARG A 193 -2.11 -6.73 -3.78
C ARG A 193 -1.19 -6.67 -2.57
N LEU A 194 -1.37 -5.61 -1.77
CA LEU A 194 -0.52 -5.33 -0.63
C LEU A 194 -0.75 -6.31 0.50
N ALA A 195 0.33 -6.83 1.06
CA ALA A 195 0.35 -7.50 2.35
C ALA A 195 -0.05 -6.53 3.48
N THR A 196 -0.20 -7.01 4.70
CA THR A 196 -0.45 -6.15 5.86
C THR A 196 0.72 -5.18 6.04
N VAL A 197 0.46 -3.90 5.83
CA VAL A 197 1.50 -2.86 5.85
C VAL A 197 1.84 -2.49 7.30
N PHE A 198 3.12 -2.24 7.57
CA PHE A 198 3.62 -1.78 8.86
C PHE A 198 4.73 -0.74 8.68
N GLY A 199 5.10 -0.08 9.77
CA GLY A 199 6.18 0.91 9.81
C GLY A 199 5.70 2.33 10.06
N VAL A 200 6.65 3.23 10.29
CA VAL A 200 6.38 4.64 10.63
C VAL A 200 5.97 5.43 9.39
N SER A 201 4.96 6.28 9.56
CA SER A 201 4.45 7.17 8.52
C SER A 201 4.10 8.53 9.12
N PRO A 202 4.22 9.64 8.36
CA PRO A 202 3.74 10.96 8.79
C PRO A 202 2.24 10.99 9.13
N ARG A 203 1.44 10.09 8.54
CA ARG A 203 0.07 9.78 8.95
C ARG A 203 0.05 8.39 9.55
N MET A 204 0.45 8.29 10.81
CA MET A 204 0.54 7.00 11.49
C MET A 204 -0.80 6.30 11.65
N ARG A 205 -0.79 4.97 11.57
CA ARG A 205 -1.93 4.08 11.83
C ARG A 205 -1.52 3.03 12.87
N LEU A 206 -1.98 3.23 14.10
CA LEU A 206 -1.72 2.29 15.20
C LEU A 206 -2.70 1.09 15.20
N ASP A 207 -3.70 1.09 14.33
CA ASP A 207 -4.66 0.00 14.19
C ASP A 207 -4.18 -1.15 13.27
N LEU A 208 -3.06 -0.97 12.57
CA LEU A 208 -2.47 -2.03 11.75
C LEU A 208 -1.70 -3.04 12.62
N LEU A 209 -1.84 -4.31 12.32
CA LEU A 209 -1.51 -5.42 13.23
C LEU A 209 -0.10 -5.34 13.86
N VAL A 210 0.95 -5.15 13.05
CA VAL A 210 2.32 -5.03 13.58
C VAL A 210 2.49 -3.76 14.40
N ASN A 211 1.94 -2.65 13.93
CA ASN A 211 2.00 -1.36 14.61
C ASN A 211 1.24 -1.42 15.95
N ASP A 212 0.03 -1.99 15.96
CA ASP A 212 -0.80 -2.16 17.16
C ASP A 212 -0.12 -3.08 18.20
N PHE A 213 0.34 -4.23 17.77
CA PHE A 213 1.00 -5.18 18.67
C PHE A 213 2.28 -4.60 19.26
N THR A 214 3.09 -3.92 18.46
CA THR A 214 4.32 -3.28 18.95
C THR A 214 4.02 -2.15 19.92
N TYR A 215 3.04 -1.31 19.59
CA TYR A 215 2.61 -0.21 20.48
C TYR A 215 2.08 -0.72 21.80
N ARG A 216 1.17 -1.69 21.82
CA ARG A 216 0.63 -2.27 23.05
C ARG A 216 1.68 -3.05 23.85
N ALA A 217 2.57 -3.77 23.17
CA ALA A 217 3.67 -4.43 23.85
C ALA A 217 4.57 -3.44 24.58
N TYR A 218 4.84 -2.29 23.99
CA TYR A 218 5.67 -1.23 24.57
C TYR A 218 4.93 -0.46 25.68
N SER A 219 3.67 -0.05 25.45
CA SER A 219 2.89 0.78 26.37
C SER A 219 2.29 -0.01 27.53
N ASP A 220 1.72 -1.17 27.23
CA ASP A 220 0.92 -1.94 28.18
C ASP A 220 1.68 -3.13 28.77
N GLY A 221 2.68 -3.64 28.06
CA GLY A 221 3.50 -4.77 28.48
C GLY A 221 2.84 -6.13 28.34
N TYR A 222 1.65 -6.20 27.72
CA TYR A 222 0.96 -7.46 27.49
C TYR A 222 0.18 -7.46 26.17
N LEU A 223 -0.02 -8.65 25.60
CA LEU A 223 -0.89 -8.89 24.45
C LEU A 223 -1.83 -10.06 24.75
N VAL A 224 -3.09 -9.91 24.39
CA VAL A 224 -4.08 -10.99 24.39
C VAL A 224 -4.37 -11.34 22.91
N LEU A 225 -4.13 -12.59 22.54
CA LEU A 225 -4.27 -13.05 21.17
C LEU A 225 -5.51 -13.94 21.03
N PHE A 226 -6.41 -13.52 20.15
CA PHE A 226 -7.53 -14.32 19.67
C PHE A 226 -7.12 -15.00 18.37
N GLU A 227 -7.42 -16.29 18.23
CA GLU A 227 -7.05 -17.09 17.04
C GLU A 227 -5.58 -16.88 16.65
N PRO A 228 -4.65 -17.23 17.55
CA PRO A 228 -3.22 -16.95 17.41
C PRO A 228 -2.56 -17.63 16.21
N HIS A 229 -3.22 -18.66 15.66
CA HIS A 229 -2.76 -19.46 14.53
C HIS A 229 -3.05 -18.83 13.16
N PHE A 230 -3.87 -17.77 13.10
CA PHE A 230 -4.16 -17.11 11.81
C PHE A 230 -2.92 -16.44 11.24
N SER A 231 -2.63 -16.77 9.98
CA SER A 231 -1.47 -16.30 9.25
C SER A 231 -1.76 -15.06 8.42
N ARG A 232 -0.76 -14.20 8.29
CA ARG A 232 -0.74 -13.03 7.40
C ARG A 232 0.63 -12.91 6.75
N ASN A 233 0.66 -12.26 5.60
CA ASN A 233 1.89 -11.73 5.04
C ASN A 233 2.03 -10.24 5.40
N TYR A 234 3.26 -9.75 5.51
CA TYR A 234 3.57 -8.37 5.93
C TYR A 234 4.50 -7.69 4.96
N ILE A 235 4.45 -6.34 4.93
CA ILE A 235 5.32 -5.49 4.12
C ILE A 235 5.55 -4.14 4.80
N HIS A 236 6.79 -3.67 4.80
CA HIS A 236 7.11 -2.34 5.33
C HIS A 236 6.62 -1.23 4.38
N ILE A 237 6.12 -0.14 4.94
CA ILE A 237 5.54 0.98 4.20
C ILE A 237 6.51 1.64 3.22
N GLN A 238 7.80 1.68 3.55
CA GLN A 238 8.84 2.22 2.66
C GLN A 238 9.02 1.32 1.42
N ASP A 239 8.94 0.01 1.59
CA ASP A 239 9.01 -0.93 0.48
C ASP A 239 7.74 -0.90 -0.39
N VAL A 240 6.58 -0.63 0.21
CA VAL A 240 5.33 -0.35 -0.55
C VAL A 240 5.55 0.85 -1.48
N ALA A 241 6.07 1.95 -0.98
CA ALA A 241 6.36 3.13 -1.79
C ALA A 241 7.33 2.81 -2.94
N LEU A 242 8.38 2.02 -2.68
CA LEU A 242 9.32 1.57 -3.71
C LEU A 242 8.64 0.68 -4.77
N ALA A 243 7.70 -0.18 -4.39
CA ALA A 243 6.94 -0.98 -5.35
C ALA A 243 6.11 -0.09 -6.29
N PHE A 244 5.42 0.94 -5.77
CA PHE A 244 4.71 1.91 -6.62
C PHE A 244 5.65 2.64 -7.57
N MET A 245 6.82 3.04 -7.10
CA MET A 245 7.81 3.70 -7.93
C MET A 245 8.31 2.76 -9.03
N LYS A 246 8.57 1.49 -8.73
CA LYS A 246 8.89 0.47 -9.74
C LYS A 246 7.78 0.37 -10.78
N GLY A 247 6.52 0.35 -10.35
CA GLY A 247 5.37 0.33 -11.26
C GLY A 247 5.31 1.53 -12.21
N ILE A 248 5.67 2.73 -11.74
CA ILE A 248 5.78 3.93 -12.60
C ILE A 248 6.86 3.74 -13.65
N LEU A 249 8.03 3.22 -13.24
CA LEU A 249 9.23 3.10 -14.07
C LEU A 249 9.13 2.00 -15.12
N GLU A 250 8.55 0.88 -14.75
CA GLU A 250 8.47 -0.33 -15.56
C GLU A 250 7.02 -0.60 -16.02
N TYR A 251 6.21 0.44 -16.14
CA TYR A 251 4.80 0.32 -16.46
C TYR A 251 4.54 -0.48 -17.73
N ASP A 252 5.34 -0.27 -18.78
CA ASP A 252 5.19 -0.94 -20.07
C ASP A 252 5.41 -2.47 -19.96
N THR A 253 6.17 -2.90 -18.96
CA THR A 253 6.41 -4.33 -18.69
C THR A 253 5.39 -4.92 -17.73
N MET A 254 4.89 -4.11 -16.78
CA MET A 254 4.05 -4.55 -15.67
C MET A 254 2.56 -4.32 -15.90
N GLY A 255 2.19 -3.51 -16.88
CA GLY A 255 0.79 -3.13 -17.14
C GLY A 255 -0.12 -4.31 -17.47
N GLY A 256 -1.37 -4.23 -17.04
CA GLY A 256 -2.38 -5.28 -17.22
C GLY A 256 -2.29 -6.43 -16.21
N GLU A 257 -1.36 -6.36 -15.25
CA GLU A 257 -1.06 -7.47 -14.34
C GLU A 257 -1.22 -7.08 -12.87
N ALA A 258 -1.60 -8.07 -12.05
CA ALA A 258 -1.58 -7.98 -10.61
C ALA A 258 -0.28 -8.56 -10.03
N TYR A 259 0.19 -7.97 -8.93
CA TYR A 259 1.39 -8.41 -8.21
C TYR A 259 1.14 -8.42 -6.71
N ASN A 260 1.45 -9.53 -6.05
CA ASN A 260 1.54 -9.56 -4.60
C ASN A 260 2.76 -8.76 -4.14
N VAL A 261 2.56 -7.90 -3.15
CA VAL A 261 3.62 -7.05 -2.58
C VAL A 261 3.73 -7.34 -1.09
N GLY A 262 4.69 -8.18 -0.73
CA GLY A 262 4.91 -8.64 0.63
C GLY A 262 6.34 -9.12 0.85
N LEU A 263 6.62 -9.54 2.08
CA LEU A 263 7.87 -10.18 2.48
C LEU A 263 7.73 -11.69 2.38
N SER A 264 8.48 -12.35 1.51
CA SER A 264 8.50 -13.81 1.40
C SER A 264 9.00 -14.50 2.69
N THR A 265 9.71 -13.75 3.54
CA THR A 265 10.21 -14.21 4.85
C THR A 265 9.26 -13.93 6.01
N ALA A 266 8.09 -13.34 5.75
CA ALA A 266 7.15 -12.90 6.78
C ALA A 266 5.71 -13.33 6.49
N ASN A 267 5.51 -14.60 6.14
CA ASN A 267 4.25 -15.30 6.32
C ASN A 267 4.22 -15.80 7.76
N LEU A 268 3.61 -15.06 8.67
CA LEU A 268 3.65 -15.32 10.11
C LEU A 268 2.25 -15.45 10.67
N THR A 269 2.08 -16.37 11.62
CA THR A 269 0.91 -16.39 12.49
C THR A 269 0.95 -15.18 13.44
N LYS A 270 -0.18 -14.82 14.02
CA LYS A 270 -0.23 -13.77 15.04
C LYS A 270 0.68 -14.09 16.24
N PHE A 271 0.75 -15.38 16.61
CA PHE A 271 1.61 -15.83 17.69
C PHE A 271 3.09 -15.64 17.35
N GLU A 272 3.54 -16.07 16.17
CA GLU A 272 4.92 -15.88 15.72
C GLU A 272 5.30 -14.40 15.63
N LEU A 273 4.36 -13.53 15.20
CA LEU A 273 4.56 -12.08 15.22
C LEU A 273 4.76 -11.56 16.66
N ALA A 274 3.91 -11.97 17.60
CA ALA A 274 4.01 -11.57 19.00
C ALA A 274 5.33 -12.04 19.63
N GLU A 275 5.76 -13.28 19.34
CA GLU A 275 7.04 -13.80 19.79
C GLU A 275 8.23 -13.03 19.16
N THR A 276 8.10 -12.59 17.92
CA THR A 276 9.10 -11.74 17.28
C THR A 276 9.21 -10.39 17.99
N ILE A 277 8.10 -9.75 18.33
CA ILE A 277 8.07 -8.49 19.10
C ILE A 277 8.69 -8.69 20.48
N LYS A 278 8.43 -9.82 21.14
CA LYS A 278 8.97 -10.14 22.47
C LYS A 278 10.50 -10.19 22.50
N LYS A 279 11.17 -10.51 21.40
CA LYS A 279 12.65 -10.46 21.32
C LYS A 279 13.17 -9.05 21.59
N TYR A 280 12.42 -8.02 21.21
CA TYR A 280 12.76 -6.60 21.37
C TYR A 280 12.19 -6.00 22.66
N ILE A 281 11.13 -6.60 23.22
CA ILE A 281 10.47 -6.21 24.45
C ILE A 281 10.39 -7.45 25.37
N PRO A 282 11.50 -7.86 26.01
CA PRO A 282 11.57 -9.13 26.74
C PRO A 282 10.58 -9.28 27.91
N LYS A 283 10.09 -8.15 28.45
CA LYS A 283 9.08 -8.11 29.52
C LYS A 283 7.65 -8.34 29.04
N LEU A 284 7.44 -8.44 27.72
CA LEU A 284 6.12 -8.65 27.14
C LEU A 284 5.51 -9.97 27.64
N SER A 285 4.29 -9.90 28.17
CA SER A 285 3.46 -11.04 28.47
C SER A 285 2.50 -11.32 27.33
N ILE A 286 2.48 -12.55 26.84
CA ILE A 286 1.57 -13.00 25.77
C ILE A 286 0.59 -13.99 26.36
N THR A 287 -0.72 -13.68 26.25
CA THR A 287 -1.81 -14.55 26.68
C THR A 287 -2.63 -14.99 25.48
N LEU A 288 -2.91 -16.28 25.38
CA LEU A 288 -3.79 -16.85 24.36
C LEU A 288 -5.19 -16.95 24.95
N ASP A 289 -6.20 -16.45 24.23
CA ASP A 289 -7.60 -16.54 24.63
C ASP A 289 -8.34 -17.50 23.69
N ASP A 290 -8.80 -18.60 24.24
CA ASP A 290 -9.54 -19.65 23.52
C ASP A 290 -11.07 -19.37 23.46
N PHE A 291 -11.56 -18.37 24.21
CA PHE A 291 -12.99 -18.06 24.32
C PHE A 291 -13.43 -16.90 23.44
N GLY A 292 -12.50 -16.03 23.04
CA GLY A 292 -12.76 -14.93 22.13
C GLY A 292 -12.62 -15.34 20.67
N SER A 293 -13.14 -14.52 19.77
CA SER A 293 -12.92 -14.68 18.33
C SER A 293 -12.43 -13.37 17.72
N ASP A 294 -11.51 -13.46 16.78
CA ASP A 294 -11.16 -12.34 15.94
C ASP A 294 -12.27 -12.14 14.89
N PRO A 295 -12.89 -10.98 14.81
CA PRO A 295 -13.85 -10.70 13.74
C PRO A 295 -13.21 -10.75 12.35
N ASP A 296 -11.90 -10.56 12.26
CA ASP A 296 -11.11 -10.68 11.03
C ASP A 296 -10.68 -12.13 10.80
N LYS A 297 -11.51 -12.88 10.12
CA LYS A 297 -11.34 -14.32 9.84
C LYS A 297 -10.31 -14.63 8.74
N ARG A 298 -9.57 -13.66 8.26
CA ARG A 298 -8.54 -13.89 7.22
C ARG A 298 -7.42 -14.78 7.74
N ASP A 299 -7.12 -15.82 6.98
CA ASP A 299 -6.05 -16.76 7.27
C ASP A 299 -5.47 -17.27 5.94
N TYR A 300 -4.27 -16.82 5.60
CA TYR A 300 -3.62 -17.18 4.33
C TYR A 300 -2.11 -16.93 4.39
N ILE A 301 -1.38 -17.65 3.58
CA ILE A 301 0.03 -17.41 3.25
C ILE A 301 0.14 -16.98 1.79
N VAL A 302 1.10 -16.13 1.47
CA VAL A 302 1.19 -15.45 0.17
C VAL A 302 2.57 -15.63 -0.44
N SER A 303 2.58 -15.95 -1.75
CA SER A 303 3.78 -15.93 -2.58
C SER A 303 3.99 -14.55 -3.19
N ASN A 304 5.19 -14.00 -3.05
CA ASN A 304 5.60 -12.74 -3.66
C ASN A 304 6.57 -12.96 -4.84
N LYS A 305 6.72 -14.19 -5.30
CA LYS A 305 7.69 -14.60 -6.31
C LYS A 305 7.52 -13.88 -7.65
N LYS A 306 6.30 -13.54 -8.05
CA LYS A 306 6.03 -12.84 -9.32
C LYS A 306 6.72 -11.48 -9.36
N LEU A 307 6.55 -10.65 -8.34
CA LEU A 307 7.23 -9.35 -8.25
C LEU A 307 8.74 -9.51 -8.05
N GLU A 308 9.15 -10.48 -7.24
CA GLU A 308 10.57 -10.79 -7.02
C GLU A 308 11.29 -11.24 -8.30
N SER A 309 10.59 -11.91 -9.23
CA SER A 309 11.14 -12.30 -10.53
C SER A 309 11.51 -11.10 -11.41
N LEU A 310 10.85 -9.95 -11.18
CA LEU A 310 11.19 -8.67 -11.79
C LEU A 310 12.31 -7.93 -11.05
N LYS A 311 13.08 -8.64 -10.23
CA LYS A 311 14.23 -8.14 -9.46
C LYS A 311 13.89 -7.13 -8.37
N TRP A 312 12.62 -7.05 -8.00
CA TRP A 312 12.23 -6.29 -6.82
C TRP A 312 12.70 -7.02 -5.54
N ARG A 313 13.24 -6.27 -4.58
CA ARG A 313 13.72 -6.79 -3.30
C ARG A 313 13.30 -5.84 -2.20
N PRO A 314 12.47 -6.28 -1.25
CA PRO A 314 12.16 -5.49 -0.07
C PRO A 314 13.41 -5.28 0.79
N TYR A 315 13.47 -4.10 1.42
CA TYR A 315 14.63 -3.69 2.23
C TYR A 315 14.42 -3.90 3.72
N TYR A 316 13.20 -3.74 4.17
CA TYR A 316 12.87 -3.82 5.58
C TYR A 316 12.36 -5.22 5.94
N SER A 317 13.08 -5.92 6.84
CA SER A 317 12.55 -7.10 7.51
C SER A 317 11.50 -6.71 8.55
N ILE A 318 10.75 -7.71 9.03
CA ILE A 318 9.81 -7.51 10.15
C ILE A 318 10.55 -7.04 11.40
N ASP A 319 11.70 -7.61 11.69
CA ASP A 319 12.56 -7.25 12.82
C ASP A 319 12.98 -5.78 12.78
N ARG A 320 13.48 -5.33 11.63
CA ARG A 320 13.89 -3.93 11.45
C ARG A 320 12.74 -2.94 11.61
N GLY A 321 11.56 -3.30 11.11
CA GLY A 321 10.37 -2.46 11.27
C GLY A 321 9.88 -2.40 12.73
N ILE A 322 9.97 -3.50 13.47
CA ILE A 322 9.67 -3.49 14.92
C ILE A 322 10.65 -2.60 15.68
N GLU A 323 11.95 -2.68 15.41
CA GLU A 323 12.96 -1.79 16.01
C GLU A 323 12.68 -0.31 15.70
N GLU A 324 12.28 0.00 14.46
CA GLU A 324 11.88 1.36 14.06
C GLU A 324 10.68 1.85 14.86
N LEU A 325 9.65 1.00 15.03
CA LEU A 325 8.42 1.35 15.74
C LEU A 325 8.65 1.59 17.24
N ILE A 326 9.66 0.96 17.84
CA ILE A 326 10.00 1.13 19.27
C ILE A 326 10.76 2.43 19.53
N LYS A 327 11.49 2.96 18.56
CA LYS A 327 12.26 4.22 18.65
C LYS A 327 11.35 5.44 18.68
#